data_40e60dde8d253b975ab8d3bd42b5085b
#
_entry.id   40e60dde8d253b975ab8d3bd42b5085b
#
_cell.length_a   1.000
_cell.length_b   1.000
_cell.length_c   1.000
_cell.angle_alpha   90.00
_cell.angle_beta   90.00
_cell.angle_gamma   90.00
#
_symmetry.space_group_name_H-M   'P 1'
#
loop_
_entity.id
_entity.type
_entity.pdbx_description
1 polymer ?
#
loop_
_entity_poly.entity_id
_entity_poly.type
_entity_poly.pdbx_seq_one_letter_code
_entity_poly.pdbx_strand_id
1 'polypeptide(L)'
;LMIPSLYKMAGEMLPGVLHVAAISLSTHALSIFGDHQDVYAVRQTGVCMLASSNPTEAYHLSAVAHLSAISSSLPFVHFFDGFRTSHEINKIKLMDYNRIEKMIDKKALDNFRNRQMNNENPNTRGTAENEDIYFQHTESRNIDYLNVPDIISDYMEKINKLEKTDYKPFNYYGSKKAKYVIVAMGSVCNTIKELLNYLNDQDLGLIEVHLYRPFSSTYLQKVLPKTVTNIAVLDRTKEPGSIGEPLYLDIVNALKDKEIKIIGGRYGLSSKNTTPRDIMAVYTNLKEKNKNNFTISINDDVTKLSLKVDNNFKIDTGNI
;
A
#
# COMPACT_ATOMS: atom_id res chain seq x y z
N LEU A 1 5.35 -9.06 -19.01
CA LEU A 1 6.75 -9.10 -19.49
C LEU A 1 7.77 -8.75 -18.39
N MET A 2 7.46 -7.84 -17.46
CA MET A 2 8.40 -7.38 -16.42
C MET A 2 8.54 -8.32 -15.22
N ILE A 3 7.59 -9.21 -14.95
CA ILE A 3 7.58 -10.07 -13.74
C ILE A 3 8.90 -10.86 -13.59
N PRO A 4 9.43 -11.57 -14.60
CA PRO A 4 10.71 -12.26 -14.46
C PRO A 4 11.88 -11.32 -14.13
N SER A 5 11.89 -10.11 -14.73
CA SER A 5 12.91 -9.10 -14.44
C SER A 5 12.83 -8.58 -13.01
N LEU A 6 11.63 -8.42 -12.46
CA LEU A 6 11.44 -7.99 -11.07
C LEU A 6 11.92 -9.07 -10.07
N TYR A 7 11.62 -10.36 -10.35
CA TYR A 7 12.20 -11.47 -9.57
C TYR A 7 13.73 -11.42 -9.60
N LYS A 8 14.31 -11.17 -10.78
CA LYS A 8 15.77 -11.10 -10.95
C LYS A 8 16.35 -9.92 -10.18
N MET A 9 15.75 -8.72 -10.29
CA MET A 9 16.19 -7.54 -9.54
C MET A 9 16.16 -7.76 -8.03
N ALA A 10 15.09 -8.36 -7.51
CA ALA A 10 14.96 -8.65 -6.10
C ALA A 10 15.97 -9.72 -5.66
N GLY A 11 16.11 -10.81 -6.40
CA GLY A 11 17.02 -11.90 -6.09
C GLY A 11 18.49 -11.49 -6.14
N GLU A 12 18.90 -10.61 -7.05
CA GLU A 12 20.25 -10.08 -7.12
C GLU A 12 20.51 -8.88 -6.19
N MET A 13 19.51 -8.44 -5.43
CA MET A 13 19.60 -7.27 -4.55
C MET A 13 20.05 -6.01 -5.30
N LEU A 14 19.31 -5.65 -6.34
CA LEU A 14 19.58 -4.48 -7.15
C LEU A 14 18.68 -3.31 -6.70
N PRO A 15 19.24 -2.28 -6.08
CA PRO A 15 18.47 -1.11 -5.68
C PRO A 15 17.96 -0.39 -6.92
N GLY A 16 16.67 -0.20 -7.00
CA GLY A 16 16.01 0.52 -8.08
C GLY A 16 14.59 0.89 -7.65
N VAL A 17 14.05 1.96 -8.20
CA VAL A 17 12.68 2.39 -7.88
C VAL A 17 11.88 2.53 -9.16
N LEU A 18 10.73 1.88 -9.19
CA LEU A 18 9.72 2.06 -10.22
C LEU A 18 8.57 2.88 -9.61
N HIS A 19 8.29 4.05 -10.21
CA HIS A 19 7.11 4.83 -9.88
C HIS A 19 5.98 4.43 -10.81
N VAL A 20 4.87 3.95 -10.23
CA VAL A 20 3.78 3.34 -10.99
C VAL A 20 2.47 4.07 -10.71
N ALA A 21 1.89 4.65 -11.77
CA ALA A 21 0.48 5.06 -11.76
C ALA A 21 -0.37 3.80 -12.03
N ALA A 22 -0.89 3.21 -10.95
CA ALA A 22 -1.51 1.89 -10.99
C ALA A 22 -2.79 1.87 -11.84
N ILE A 23 -2.89 0.89 -12.74
CA ILE A 23 -4.00 0.74 -13.69
C ILE A 23 -4.55 -0.68 -13.76
N SER A 24 -5.76 -0.79 -14.30
CA SER A 24 -6.40 -2.07 -14.59
C SER A 24 -5.63 -2.87 -15.64
N LEU A 25 -5.57 -4.18 -15.46
CA LEU A 25 -5.07 -5.09 -16.47
C LEU A 25 -6.19 -5.50 -17.43
N SER A 26 -5.84 -5.77 -18.69
CA SER A 26 -6.79 -6.32 -19.65
C SER A 26 -7.17 -7.76 -19.25
N THR A 27 -8.48 -7.99 -19.07
CA THR A 27 -9.05 -9.29 -18.70
C THR A 27 -10.13 -9.67 -19.71
N HIS A 28 -11.43 -9.72 -19.30
CA HIS A 28 -12.56 -9.93 -20.22
C HIS A 28 -12.75 -8.73 -21.18
N ALA A 29 -12.26 -7.55 -20.78
CA ALA A 29 -12.23 -6.35 -21.61
C ALA A 29 -11.00 -5.51 -21.23
N LEU A 30 -10.61 -4.60 -22.11
CA LEU A 30 -9.62 -3.57 -21.82
C LEU A 30 -10.28 -2.44 -21.01
N SER A 31 -9.65 -2.06 -19.91
CA SER A 31 -9.88 -0.78 -19.27
C SER A 31 -8.56 -0.02 -19.13
N ILE A 32 -8.54 1.24 -19.53
CA ILE A 32 -7.38 2.12 -19.38
C ILE A 32 -7.36 2.83 -18.04
N PHE A 33 -8.43 2.72 -17.24
CA PHE A 33 -8.57 3.44 -15.97
C PHE A 33 -7.88 2.74 -14.80
N GLY A 34 -7.76 3.46 -13.67
CA GLY A 34 -6.97 3.04 -12.53
C GLY A 34 -7.65 2.01 -11.64
N ASP A 35 -6.88 1.04 -11.20
CA ASP A 35 -7.06 0.23 -10.00
C ASP A 35 -5.69 -0.37 -9.60
N HIS A 36 -5.65 -1.36 -8.72
CA HIS A 36 -4.39 -1.92 -8.22
C HIS A 36 -4.04 -3.30 -8.80
N GLN A 37 -4.66 -3.72 -9.91
CA GLN A 37 -4.43 -5.05 -10.48
C GLN A 37 -2.98 -5.28 -10.90
N ASP A 38 -2.36 -4.30 -11.55
CA ASP A 38 -0.99 -4.36 -12.05
C ASP A 38 0.03 -4.46 -10.91
N VAL A 39 -0.11 -3.63 -9.86
CA VAL A 39 0.80 -3.66 -8.72
C VAL A 39 0.59 -4.90 -7.85
N TYR A 40 -0.64 -5.38 -7.70
CA TYR A 40 -0.88 -6.65 -7.01
C TYR A 40 -0.31 -7.84 -7.78
N ALA A 41 -0.27 -7.80 -9.12
CA ALA A 41 0.32 -8.86 -9.94
C ALA A 41 1.82 -9.05 -9.68
N VAL A 42 2.53 -8.03 -9.20
CA VAL A 42 3.97 -8.10 -8.91
C VAL A 42 4.30 -8.28 -7.41
N ARG A 43 3.32 -8.35 -6.53
CA ARG A 43 3.50 -8.42 -5.06
C ARG A 43 4.34 -9.59 -4.56
N GLN A 44 4.44 -10.67 -5.35
CA GLN A 44 5.17 -11.89 -4.98
C GLN A 44 6.60 -11.93 -5.53
N THR A 45 7.03 -10.92 -6.28
CA THR A 45 8.34 -10.92 -6.96
C THR A 45 9.52 -10.60 -6.04
N GLY A 46 9.24 -10.19 -4.81
CA GLY A 46 10.26 -9.71 -3.86
C GLY A 46 10.54 -8.21 -3.94
N VAL A 47 9.86 -7.45 -4.80
CA VAL A 47 9.96 -5.99 -4.77
C VAL A 47 9.28 -5.44 -3.51
N CYS A 48 9.90 -4.45 -2.88
CA CYS A 48 9.26 -3.70 -1.82
C CYS A 48 8.19 -2.79 -2.41
N MET A 49 7.06 -2.61 -1.72
CA MET A 49 5.92 -1.88 -2.27
C MET A 49 5.45 -0.80 -1.32
N LEU A 50 5.47 0.45 -1.81
CA LEU A 50 5.10 1.63 -1.06
C LEU A 50 3.95 2.37 -1.77
N ALA A 51 2.83 2.59 -1.06
CA ALA A 51 1.63 3.22 -1.58
C ALA A 51 1.53 4.69 -1.13
N SER A 52 1.04 5.56 -2.03
CA SER A 52 0.71 6.96 -1.74
C SER A 52 -0.73 7.28 -2.12
N SER A 53 -1.39 8.17 -1.38
CA SER A 53 -2.80 8.48 -1.56
C SER A 53 -3.08 9.78 -2.32
N ASN A 54 -2.10 10.67 -2.43
CA ASN A 54 -2.24 11.97 -3.10
C ASN A 54 -0.88 12.45 -3.67
N PRO A 55 -0.85 13.50 -4.51
CA PRO A 55 0.39 13.98 -5.14
C PRO A 55 1.47 14.43 -4.16
N THR A 56 1.11 15.01 -3.03
CA THR A 56 2.08 15.43 -2.01
C THR A 56 2.76 14.22 -1.36
N GLU A 57 1.98 13.22 -0.99
CA GLU A 57 2.53 11.95 -0.50
C GLU A 57 3.38 11.25 -1.56
N ALA A 58 2.90 11.20 -2.82
CA ALA A 58 3.67 10.61 -3.91
C ALA A 58 5.04 11.26 -4.07
N TYR A 59 5.10 12.58 -3.94
CA TYR A 59 6.36 13.32 -4.00
C TYR A 59 7.27 13.03 -2.79
N HIS A 60 6.76 13.05 -1.57
CA HIS A 60 7.54 12.81 -0.36
C HIS A 60 7.99 11.34 -0.25
N LEU A 61 7.08 10.41 -0.48
CA LEU A 61 7.38 8.98 -0.38
C LEU A 61 8.24 8.46 -1.53
N SER A 62 8.34 9.20 -2.66
CA SER A 62 9.33 8.90 -3.69
C SER A 62 10.76 8.99 -3.15
N ALA A 63 11.06 10.02 -2.35
CA ALA A 63 12.37 10.15 -1.70
C ALA A 63 12.61 9.01 -0.69
N VAL A 64 11.58 8.64 0.11
CA VAL A 64 11.67 7.50 1.03
C VAL A 64 11.98 6.21 0.25
N ALA A 65 11.30 5.97 -0.89
CA ALA A 65 11.52 4.78 -1.70
C ALA A 65 12.96 4.70 -2.22
N HIS A 66 13.52 5.81 -2.76
CA HIS A 66 14.90 5.84 -3.26
C HIS A 66 15.93 5.63 -2.14
N LEU A 67 15.79 6.35 -1.02
CA LEU A 67 16.69 6.24 0.11
C LEU A 67 16.66 4.81 0.71
N SER A 68 15.45 4.24 0.84
CA SER A 68 15.27 2.88 1.35
C SER A 68 15.82 1.82 0.39
N ALA A 69 15.64 1.99 -0.93
CA ALA A 69 16.18 1.08 -1.93
C ALA A 69 17.71 1.03 -1.85
N ILE A 70 18.37 2.17 -1.73
CA ILE A 70 19.83 2.24 -1.57
C ILE A 70 20.26 1.53 -0.28
N SER A 71 19.62 1.87 0.85
CA SER A 71 20.01 1.36 2.16
C SER A 71 19.76 -0.15 2.33
N SER A 72 18.65 -0.66 1.77
CA SER A 72 18.31 -2.09 1.83
C SER A 72 18.92 -2.93 0.70
N SER A 73 19.43 -2.29 -0.35
CA SER A 73 19.82 -2.94 -1.61
C SER A 73 18.68 -3.73 -2.27
N LEU A 74 17.42 -3.34 -2.07
CA LEU A 74 16.25 -4.01 -2.65
C LEU A 74 15.52 -3.10 -3.63
N PRO A 75 14.86 -3.64 -4.67
CA PRO A 75 14.04 -2.85 -5.57
C PRO A 75 12.70 -2.48 -4.94
N PHE A 76 12.22 -1.27 -5.27
CA PHE A 76 10.95 -0.73 -4.82
C PHE A 76 9.98 -0.48 -5.98
N VAL A 77 8.73 -0.81 -5.77
CA VAL A 77 7.59 -0.29 -6.51
C VAL A 77 6.87 0.73 -5.62
N HIS A 78 7.08 2.00 -5.92
CA HIS A 78 6.33 3.08 -5.31
C HIS A 78 5.14 3.39 -6.22
N PHE A 79 3.92 3.24 -5.73
CA PHE A 79 2.72 3.36 -6.55
C PHE A 79 1.68 4.29 -5.95
N PHE A 80 0.85 4.81 -6.81
CA PHE A 80 -0.29 5.67 -6.51
C PHE A 80 -1.39 5.42 -7.54
N ASP A 81 -2.60 5.85 -7.25
CA ASP A 81 -3.75 5.57 -8.12
C ASP A 81 -3.63 6.26 -9.47
N GLY A 82 -3.62 5.48 -10.55
CA GLY A 82 -3.74 5.97 -11.91
C GLY A 82 -5.09 6.68 -12.12
N PHE A 83 -5.12 7.72 -12.93
CA PHE A 83 -6.28 8.57 -13.25
C PHE A 83 -6.90 9.34 -12.05
N ARG A 84 -6.63 8.92 -10.83
CA ARG A 84 -6.99 9.69 -9.63
C ARG A 84 -5.82 10.58 -9.24
N THR A 85 -4.86 10.03 -8.50
CA THR A 85 -3.67 10.76 -8.03
C THR A 85 -2.79 11.23 -9.20
N SER A 86 -2.63 10.42 -10.26
CA SER A 86 -1.74 10.75 -11.38
C SER A 86 -2.23 11.90 -12.25
N HIS A 87 -3.52 12.22 -12.24
CA HIS A 87 -4.12 13.32 -12.99
C HIS A 87 -4.61 14.46 -12.09
N GLU A 88 -4.40 14.35 -10.79
CA GLU A 88 -4.72 15.41 -9.84
C GLU A 88 -3.73 16.57 -9.99
N ILE A 89 -4.27 17.78 -10.21
CA ILE A 89 -3.48 19.01 -10.22
C ILE A 89 -3.41 19.54 -8.80
N ASN A 90 -2.21 19.54 -8.23
CA ASN A 90 -1.99 19.98 -6.86
C ASN A 90 -0.74 20.88 -6.77
N LYS A 91 -0.77 21.84 -5.86
CA LYS A 91 0.39 22.67 -5.54
C LYS A 91 1.20 21.99 -4.46
N ILE A 92 2.42 21.56 -4.77
CA ILE A 92 3.34 20.95 -3.81
C ILE A 92 4.54 21.86 -3.57
N LYS A 93 5.04 21.83 -2.33
CA LYS A 93 6.30 22.48 -1.95
C LYS A 93 7.45 21.54 -2.29
N LEU A 94 8.44 22.03 -3.00
CA LEU A 94 9.64 21.25 -3.30
C LEU A 94 10.47 21.03 -2.03
N MET A 95 10.93 19.79 -1.85
CA MET A 95 11.86 19.42 -0.78
C MET A 95 13.26 20.00 -1.07
N ASP A 96 14.02 20.23 -0.03
CA ASP A 96 15.43 20.64 -0.14
C ASP A 96 16.31 19.42 -0.51
N TYR A 97 16.69 19.35 -1.78
CA TYR A 97 17.52 18.25 -2.31
C TYR A 97 18.87 18.11 -1.62
N ASN A 98 19.48 19.20 -1.16
CA ASN A 98 20.75 19.12 -0.42
C ASN A 98 20.58 18.41 0.93
N ARG A 99 19.38 18.50 1.53
CA ARG A 99 19.07 17.77 2.75
C ARG A 99 18.79 16.30 2.46
N ILE A 100 18.10 15.98 1.36
CA ILE A 100 17.85 14.60 0.93
C ILE A 100 19.16 13.90 0.60
N GLU A 101 20.08 14.55 -0.11
CA GLU A 101 21.40 14.01 -0.42
C GLU A 101 22.18 13.58 0.83
N LYS A 102 22.09 14.37 1.90
CA LYS A 102 22.72 14.05 3.20
C LYS A 102 22.11 12.84 3.91
N MET A 103 20.91 12.40 3.51
CA MET A 103 20.25 11.22 4.06
C MET A 103 20.69 9.92 3.36
N ILE A 104 21.42 10.01 2.24
CA ILE A 104 21.88 8.84 1.49
C ILE A 104 22.84 8.02 2.35
N ASP A 105 22.58 6.73 2.48
CA ASP A 105 23.52 5.76 3.03
C ASP A 105 24.67 5.54 2.04
N LYS A 106 25.74 6.32 2.21
CA LYS A 106 26.91 6.27 1.33
C LYS A 106 27.61 4.91 1.37
N LYS A 107 27.64 4.26 2.54
CA LYS A 107 28.26 2.94 2.68
C LYS A 107 27.48 1.88 1.87
N ALA A 108 26.16 1.89 1.96
CA ALA A 108 25.33 0.99 1.17
C ALA A 108 25.46 1.25 -0.34
N LEU A 109 25.52 2.53 -0.74
CA LEU A 109 25.73 2.93 -2.14
C LEU A 109 27.09 2.48 -2.66
N ASP A 110 28.16 2.67 -1.88
CA ASP A 110 29.51 2.24 -2.26
C ASP A 110 29.61 0.71 -2.32
N ASN A 111 29.01 0.00 -1.38
CA ASN A 111 28.91 -1.46 -1.41
C ASN A 111 28.20 -1.96 -2.68
N PHE A 112 27.12 -1.28 -3.10
CA PHE A 112 26.43 -1.62 -4.35
C PHE A 112 27.33 -1.36 -5.55
N ARG A 113 28.01 -0.21 -5.63
CA ARG A 113 28.92 0.14 -6.72
C ARG A 113 30.09 -0.83 -6.81
N ASN A 114 30.66 -1.24 -5.70
CA ASN A 114 31.77 -2.20 -5.66
C ASN A 114 31.36 -3.62 -6.11
N ARG A 115 30.06 -3.93 -6.08
CA ARG A 115 29.53 -5.19 -6.61
C ARG A 115 29.18 -5.14 -8.10
N GLN A 116 29.28 -3.98 -8.74
CA GLN A 116 28.96 -3.86 -10.16
C GLN A 116 29.98 -4.63 -11.01
N MET A 117 29.48 -5.24 -12.09
CA MET A 117 30.36 -5.85 -13.10
C MET A 117 31.07 -4.76 -13.89
N ASN A 118 32.38 -4.76 -13.84
CA ASN A 118 33.23 -3.91 -14.66
C ASN A 118 34.52 -4.65 -15.03
N ASN A 119 35.31 -4.10 -15.94
CA ASN A 119 36.54 -4.74 -16.41
C ASN A 119 37.60 -4.90 -15.32
N GLU A 120 37.61 -4.00 -14.31
CA GLU A 120 38.57 -4.00 -13.21
C GLU A 120 38.14 -4.94 -12.09
N ASN A 121 36.83 -5.19 -11.96
CA ASN A 121 36.25 -6.08 -10.96
C ASN A 121 35.22 -7.02 -11.64
N PRO A 122 35.70 -8.06 -12.33
CA PRO A 122 34.82 -9.02 -13.00
C PRO A 122 34.07 -9.84 -11.94
N ASN A 123 32.75 -9.72 -11.95
CA ASN A 123 31.86 -10.44 -11.04
C ASN A 123 30.88 -11.29 -11.82
N THR A 124 30.69 -12.54 -11.43
CA THR A 124 29.65 -13.40 -12.01
C THR A 124 28.42 -13.36 -11.12
N ARG A 125 27.26 -13.09 -11.70
CA ARG A 125 25.96 -13.11 -11.00
C ARG A 125 24.94 -13.90 -11.79
N GLY A 126 23.92 -14.37 -11.07
CA GLY A 126 22.79 -15.02 -11.69
C GLY A 126 23.15 -16.31 -12.38
N THR A 127 24.09 -17.05 -11.80
CA THR A 127 24.45 -18.41 -12.21
C THR A 127 23.30 -19.37 -11.95
N ALA A 128 23.40 -20.61 -12.46
CA ALA A 128 22.49 -21.67 -12.11
C ALA A 128 22.88 -22.27 -10.74
N GLU A 129 21.89 -22.50 -9.92
CA GLU A 129 22.01 -23.21 -8.64
C GLU A 129 21.10 -24.45 -8.69
N ASN A 130 21.54 -25.54 -8.09
CA ASN A 130 20.80 -26.79 -8.01
C ASN A 130 20.08 -26.92 -6.66
N GLU A 131 19.40 -28.04 -6.43
CA GLU A 131 18.62 -28.35 -5.23
C GLU A 131 19.45 -28.36 -3.94
N ASP A 132 20.75 -28.50 -4.04
CA ASP A 132 21.67 -28.55 -2.90
C ASP A 132 21.92 -27.19 -2.25
N ILE A 133 21.74 -26.07 -2.98
CA ILE A 133 22.06 -24.72 -2.49
C ILE A 133 20.93 -23.69 -2.73
N TYR A 134 20.11 -23.84 -3.78
CA TYR A 134 19.12 -22.83 -4.16
C TYR A 134 18.15 -22.47 -3.04
N PHE A 135 17.64 -23.48 -2.32
CA PHE A 135 16.68 -23.26 -1.23
C PHE A 135 17.30 -22.48 -0.06
N GLN A 136 18.47 -22.88 0.39
CA GLN A 136 19.19 -22.21 1.47
C GLN A 136 19.53 -20.76 1.10
N HIS A 137 19.93 -20.53 -0.14
CA HIS A 137 20.23 -19.18 -0.63
C HIS A 137 18.97 -18.31 -0.66
N THR A 138 17.84 -18.86 -1.13
CA THR A 138 16.55 -18.18 -1.11
C THR A 138 16.14 -17.80 0.32
N GLU A 139 16.22 -18.73 1.27
CA GLU A 139 15.86 -18.49 2.68
C GLU A 139 16.78 -17.48 3.37
N SER A 140 18.06 -17.40 2.98
CA SER A 140 19.00 -16.42 3.55
C SER A 140 18.56 -14.97 3.37
N ARG A 141 17.71 -14.69 2.36
CA ARG A 141 17.16 -13.34 2.07
C ARG A 141 16.10 -12.88 3.07
N ASN A 142 15.55 -13.79 3.87
CA ASN A 142 14.50 -13.42 4.83
C ASN A 142 14.96 -12.31 5.79
N ILE A 143 16.23 -12.29 6.19
CA ILE A 143 16.80 -11.28 7.07
C ILE A 143 16.75 -9.87 6.42
N ASP A 144 17.05 -9.77 5.13
CA ASP A 144 17.02 -8.51 4.40
C ASP A 144 15.63 -7.90 4.43
N TYR A 145 14.58 -8.71 4.16
CA TYR A 145 13.19 -8.27 4.19
C TYR A 145 12.67 -7.92 5.58
N LEU A 146 13.14 -8.62 6.62
CA LEU A 146 12.76 -8.32 8.01
C LEU A 146 13.23 -6.94 8.46
N ASN A 147 14.35 -6.44 7.92
CA ASN A 147 14.90 -5.13 8.26
C ASN A 147 14.24 -3.96 7.51
N VAL A 148 13.58 -4.22 6.38
CA VAL A 148 13.01 -3.16 5.51
C VAL A 148 11.98 -2.27 6.23
N PRO A 149 11.04 -2.78 7.05
CA PRO A 149 10.07 -1.92 7.75
C PRO A 149 10.73 -0.89 8.65
N ASP A 150 11.81 -1.24 9.34
CA ASP A 150 12.55 -0.32 10.20
C ASP A 150 13.31 0.72 9.36
N ILE A 151 13.96 0.31 8.27
CA ILE A 151 14.64 1.22 7.33
C ILE A 151 13.66 2.26 6.78
N ILE A 152 12.47 1.82 6.32
CA ILE A 152 11.44 2.72 5.79
C ILE A 152 10.91 3.66 6.88
N SER A 153 10.65 3.13 8.08
CA SER A 153 10.20 3.94 9.21
C SER A 153 11.19 5.05 9.55
N ASP A 154 12.50 4.75 9.54
CA ASP A 154 13.56 5.73 9.80
C ASP A 154 13.61 6.82 8.72
N TYR A 155 13.49 6.45 7.45
CA TYR A 155 13.45 7.44 6.37
C TYR A 155 12.16 8.24 6.36
N MET A 156 11.02 7.64 6.66
CA MET A 156 9.78 8.38 6.88
C MET A 156 9.92 9.39 8.00
N GLU A 157 10.55 9.03 9.13
CA GLU A 157 10.80 9.96 10.24
C GLU A 157 11.71 11.13 9.83
N LYS A 158 12.75 10.87 9.04
CA LYS A 158 13.64 11.93 8.51
C LYS A 158 12.88 12.89 7.59
N ILE A 159 12.03 12.38 6.69
CA ILE A 159 11.18 13.19 5.81
C ILE A 159 10.12 13.95 6.63
N ASN A 160 9.50 13.32 7.62
CA ASN A 160 8.55 13.97 8.52
C ASN A 160 9.17 15.18 9.24
N LYS A 161 10.41 15.06 9.72
CA LYS A 161 11.14 16.18 10.33
C LYS A 161 11.46 17.30 9.33
N LEU A 162 11.70 16.95 8.06
CA LEU A 162 12.01 17.92 7.01
C LEU A 162 10.76 18.69 6.56
N GLU A 163 9.64 17.97 6.33
CA GLU A 163 8.43 18.51 5.70
C GLU A 163 7.26 18.71 6.69
N LYS A 164 7.44 18.41 7.98
CA LYS A 164 6.41 18.52 9.04
C LYS A 164 5.19 17.66 8.74
N THR A 165 5.42 16.43 8.35
CA THR A 165 4.41 15.39 8.07
C THR A 165 4.43 14.31 9.15
N ASP A 166 3.58 13.26 9.01
CA ASP A 166 3.48 12.14 9.98
C ASP A 166 3.38 10.79 9.27
N TYR A 167 4.20 10.57 8.24
CA TYR A 167 4.22 9.32 7.51
C TYR A 167 4.77 8.17 8.37
N LYS A 168 4.10 7.03 8.30
CA LYS A 168 4.49 5.77 8.94
C LYS A 168 4.20 4.61 7.98
N PRO A 169 4.80 3.42 8.17
CA PRO A 169 4.42 2.23 7.41
C PRO A 169 2.90 1.97 7.39
N PHE A 170 2.23 2.25 8.51
CA PHE A 170 0.78 2.30 8.66
C PHE A 170 0.41 3.57 9.44
N ASN A 171 -0.50 4.38 8.91
CA ASN A 171 -1.03 5.55 9.61
C ASN A 171 -2.45 5.27 10.12
N TYR A 172 -2.74 5.70 11.33
CA TYR A 172 -4.07 5.62 11.89
C TYR A 172 -4.73 7.00 11.96
N TYR A 173 -5.99 7.07 11.53
CA TYR A 173 -6.85 8.26 11.62
C TYR A 173 -8.15 7.91 12.32
N GLY A 174 -8.62 8.80 13.20
CA GLY A 174 -9.85 8.65 13.97
C GLY A 174 -9.60 8.55 15.46
N SER A 175 -10.63 8.18 16.19
CA SER A 175 -10.57 8.09 17.66
C SER A 175 -9.71 6.90 18.13
N LYS A 176 -8.93 7.11 19.19
CA LYS A 176 -8.21 6.02 19.87
C LYS A 176 -9.13 4.98 20.53
N LYS A 177 -10.44 5.28 20.59
CA LYS A 177 -11.49 4.41 21.15
C LYS A 177 -12.34 3.74 20.05
N ALA A 178 -11.95 3.87 18.78
CA ALA A 178 -12.70 3.30 17.68
C ALA A 178 -12.87 1.79 17.81
N LYS A 179 -14.08 1.32 17.47
CA LYS A 179 -14.46 -0.09 17.44
C LYS A 179 -14.49 -0.63 16.00
N TYR A 180 -14.78 0.24 15.04
CA TYR A 180 -15.00 -0.08 13.64
C TYR A 180 -13.94 0.62 12.80
N VAL A 181 -13.05 -0.14 12.19
CA VAL A 181 -11.92 0.40 11.45
C VAL A 181 -11.93 -0.08 10.01
N ILE A 182 -11.74 0.82 9.06
CA ILE A 182 -11.43 0.46 7.67
C ILE A 182 -9.91 0.41 7.52
N VAL A 183 -9.43 -0.59 6.78
CA VAL A 183 -8.03 -0.67 6.31
C VAL A 183 -8.05 -0.53 4.80
N ALA A 184 -7.27 0.41 4.28
CA ALA A 184 -7.20 0.69 2.85
C ALA A 184 -5.84 1.28 2.46
N MET A 185 -5.55 1.36 1.16
CA MET A 185 -4.40 2.09 0.62
C MET A 185 -4.79 2.87 -0.64
N GLY A 186 -4.00 3.89 -0.97
CA GLY A 186 -4.23 4.76 -2.12
C GLY A 186 -5.28 5.84 -1.87
N SER A 187 -5.80 6.45 -2.94
CA SER A 187 -6.60 7.68 -2.89
C SER A 187 -7.91 7.58 -2.10
N VAL A 188 -8.48 6.40 -1.95
CA VAL A 188 -9.70 6.20 -1.13
C VAL A 188 -9.50 6.63 0.32
N CYS A 189 -8.26 6.57 0.83
CA CYS A 189 -7.96 7.00 2.19
C CYS A 189 -8.32 8.46 2.43
N ASN A 190 -8.14 9.34 1.44
CA ASN A 190 -8.54 10.74 1.54
C ASN A 190 -10.06 10.89 1.64
N THR A 191 -10.83 10.14 0.84
CA THR A 191 -12.31 10.12 0.95
C THR A 191 -12.77 9.64 2.34
N ILE A 192 -12.08 8.65 2.90
CA ILE A 192 -12.40 8.13 4.25
C ILE A 192 -12.05 9.16 5.32
N LYS A 193 -10.88 9.83 5.20
CA LYS A 193 -10.47 10.91 6.14
C LYS A 193 -11.49 12.04 6.16
N GLU A 194 -11.95 12.50 4.99
CA GLU A 194 -13.00 13.52 4.89
C GLU A 194 -14.31 13.08 5.55
N LEU A 195 -14.74 11.85 5.31
CA LEU A 195 -15.93 11.30 5.96
C LEU A 195 -15.77 11.27 7.50
N LEU A 196 -14.63 10.81 8.00
CA LEU A 196 -14.37 10.75 9.45
C LEU A 196 -14.38 12.14 10.08
N ASN A 197 -13.79 13.14 9.42
CA ASN A 197 -13.80 14.53 9.85
C ASN A 197 -15.23 15.09 9.91
N TYR A 198 -16.05 14.80 8.88
CA TYR A 198 -17.44 15.23 8.82
C TYR A 198 -18.30 14.61 9.92
N LEU A 199 -18.18 13.30 10.13
CA LEU A 199 -18.99 12.56 11.10
C LEU A 199 -18.56 12.85 12.55
N ASN A 200 -17.27 13.04 12.79
CA ASN A 200 -16.68 13.16 14.13
C ASN A 200 -17.11 12.02 15.09
N ASP A 201 -17.37 10.82 14.56
CA ASP A 201 -17.84 9.65 15.29
C ASP A 201 -16.65 8.96 16.00
N GLN A 202 -16.74 8.85 17.32
CA GLN A 202 -15.65 8.30 18.15
C GLN A 202 -15.49 6.77 18.01
N ASP A 203 -16.43 6.09 17.39
CA ASP A 203 -16.36 4.65 17.17
C ASP A 203 -15.70 4.27 15.84
N LEU A 204 -15.39 5.23 14.96
CA LEU A 204 -14.87 5.00 13.62
C LEU A 204 -13.39 5.35 13.48
N GLY A 205 -12.70 4.62 12.62
CA GLY A 205 -11.29 4.87 12.31
C GLY A 205 -10.86 4.29 10.97
N LEU A 206 -9.69 4.74 10.51
CA LEU A 206 -9.02 4.30 9.28
C LEU A 206 -7.57 3.91 9.61
N ILE A 207 -7.12 2.79 9.09
CA ILE A 207 -5.69 2.48 8.93
C ILE A 207 -5.35 2.60 7.46
N GLU A 208 -4.49 3.55 7.14
CA GLU A 208 -3.91 3.75 5.82
C GLU A 208 -2.61 2.97 5.71
N VAL A 209 -2.49 2.16 4.67
CA VAL A 209 -1.31 1.33 4.42
C VAL A 209 -0.40 2.06 3.44
N HIS A 210 0.80 2.43 3.89
CA HIS A 210 1.86 2.93 3.02
C HIS A 210 2.83 1.81 2.64
N LEU A 211 3.33 1.03 3.60
CA LEU A 211 4.18 -0.13 3.33
C LEU A 211 3.34 -1.40 3.14
N TYR A 212 3.16 -1.80 1.88
CA TYR A 212 2.42 -3.02 1.56
C TYR A 212 3.33 -4.27 1.51
N ARG A 213 4.57 -4.14 1.00
CA ARG A 213 5.59 -5.20 0.99
C ARG A 213 6.96 -4.66 1.39
N PRO A 214 7.71 -5.35 2.27
CA PRO A 214 7.24 -6.50 3.06
C PRO A 214 6.12 -6.10 4.04
N PHE A 215 5.14 -6.98 4.22
CA PHE A 215 4.02 -6.70 5.14
C PHE A 215 4.46 -6.91 6.59
N SER A 216 4.28 -5.90 7.43
CA SER A 216 4.71 -5.96 8.83
C SER A 216 3.54 -5.99 9.81
N SER A 217 3.24 -7.17 10.36
CA SER A 217 2.23 -7.30 11.41
C SER A 217 2.56 -6.50 12.67
N THR A 218 3.85 -6.35 12.99
CA THR A 218 4.31 -5.56 14.14
C THR A 218 3.95 -4.09 13.99
N TYR A 219 4.21 -3.47 12.81
CA TYR A 219 3.87 -2.07 12.57
C TYR A 219 2.36 -1.85 12.48
N LEU A 220 1.61 -2.79 11.89
CA LEU A 220 0.15 -2.75 11.88
C LEU A 220 -0.43 -2.77 13.31
N GLN A 221 0.05 -3.69 14.15
CA GLN A 221 -0.45 -3.82 15.53
C GLN A 221 -0.10 -2.62 16.41
N LYS A 222 1.01 -1.91 16.15
CA LYS A 222 1.37 -0.68 16.89
C LYS A 222 0.35 0.46 16.71
N VAL A 223 -0.31 0.54 15.57
CA VAL A 223 -1.27 1.62 15.26
C VAL A 223 -2.72 1.23 15.53
N LEU A 224 -2.99 -0.06 15.73
CA LEU A 224 -4.35 -0.58 15.94
C LEU A 224 -4.88 -0.17 17.32
N PRO A 225 -6.02 0.55 17.42
CA PRO A 225 -6.66 0.85 18.69
C PRO A 225 -7.04 -0.43 19.45
N LYS A 226 -6.81 -0.43 20.75
CA LYS A 226 -7.12 -1.61 21.61
C LYS A 226 -8.60 -1.95 21.70
N THR A 227 -9.47 -1.03 21.33
CA THR A 227 -10.93 -1.14 21.37
C THR A 227 -11.54 -1.69 20.10
N VAL A 228 -10.74 -1.96 19.06
CA VAL A 228 -11.24 -2.43 17.77
C VAL A 228 -11.84 -3.82 17.91
N THR A 229 -13.08 -3.96 17.45
CA THR A 229 -13.80 -5.23 17.39
C THR A 229 -14.03 -5.72 15.97
N ASN A 230 -14.17 -4.80 15.02
CA ASN A 230 -14.47 -5.14 13.63
C ASN A 230 -13.60 -4.33 12.66
N ILE A 231 -13.06 -5.00 11.67
CA ILE A 231 -12.27 -4.39 10.59
C ILE A 231 -12.90 -4.72 9.24
N ALA A 232 -13.04 -3.72 8.37
CA ALA A 232 -13.29 -3.90 6.96
C ALA A 232 -12.03 -3.58 6.17
N VAL A 233 -11.58 -4.50 5.34
CA VAL A 233 -10.45 -4.28 4.44
C VAL A 233 -10.98 -3.98 3.04
N LEU A 234 -10.55 -2.86 2.47
CA LEU A 234 -10.95 -2.44 1.14
C LEU A 234 -9.80 -2.66 0.15
N ASP A 235 -10.02 -3.56 -0.78
CA ASP A 235 -9.10 -3.86 -1.88
C ASP A 235 -9.59 -3.22 -3.18
N ARG A 236 -8.70 -2.51 -3.88
CA ARG A 236 -8.98 -1.94 -5.21
C ARG A 236 -8.56 -2.90 -6.31
N THR A 237 -8.93 -4.15 -6.16
CA THR A 237 -8.63 -5.22 -7.10
C THR A 237 -9.66 -6.34 -7.04
N LYS A 238 -9.63 -7.22 -8.02
CA LYS A 238 -10.29 -8.52 -8.00
C LYS A 238 -9.29 -9.58 -8.39
N GLU A 239 -9.02 -10.51 -7.48
CA GLU A 239 -8.24 -11.71 -7.77
C GLU A 239 -9.20 -12.87 -8.06
N PRO A 240 -9.41 -13.22 -9.34
CA PRO A 240 -10.35 -14.30 -9.70
C PRO A 240 -9.91 -15.64 -9.12
N GLY A 241 -10.87 -16.35 -8.50
CA GLY A 241 -10.61 -17.67 -7.90
C GLY A 241 -10.01 -17.65 -6.49
N SER A 242 -9.61 -16.49 -5.97
CA SER A 242 -9.15 -16.37 -4.58
C SER A 242 -10.33 -16.36 -3.59
N ILE A 243 -10.08 -16.85 -2.37
CA ILE A 243 -11.03 -16.79 -1.24
C ILE A 243 -11.15 -15.40 -0.63
N GLY A 244 -10.27 -14.48 -0.99
CA GLY A 244 -10.26 -13.08 -0.56
C GLY A 244 -9.25 -12.29 -1.38
N GLU A 245 -9.34 -10.98 -1.32
CA GLU A 245 -8.42 -10.09 -2.01
C GLU A 245 -7.09 -9.96 -1.25
N PRO A 246 -6.00 -9.55 -1.88
CA PRO A 246 -4.65 -9.67 -1.30
C PRO A 246 -4.46 -8.94 0.02
N LEU A 247 -4.88 -7.67 0.13
CA LEU A 247 -4.72 -6.92 1.39
C LEU A 247 -5.58 -7.52 2.50
N TYR A 248 -6.81 -7.95 2.19
CA TYR A 248 -7.68 -8.64 3.14
C TYR A 248 -7.01 -9.89 3.71
N LEU A 249 -6.42 -10.74 2.87
CA LEU A 249 -5.75 -11.96 3.31
C LEU A 249 -4.53 -11.65 4.18
N ASP A 250 -3.75 -10.61 3.85
CA ASP A 250 -2.62 -10.17 4.66
C ASP A 250 -3.06 -9.69 6.05
N ILE A 251 -4.14 -8.89 6.13
CA ILE A 251 -4.70 -8.40 7.40
C ILE A 251 -5.25 -9.55 8.24
N VAL A 252 -6.00 -10.48 7.65
CA VAL A 252 -6.51 -11.66 8.35
C VAL A 252 -5.37 -12.45 8.97
N ASN A 253 -4.30 -12.72 8.21
CA ASN A 253 -3.16 -13.47 8.73
C ASN A 253 -2.37 -12.68 9.79
N ALA A 254 -2.21 -11.37 9.61
CA ALA A 254 -1.46 -10.52 10.57
C ALA A 254 -2.17 -10.36 11.93
N LEU A 255 -3.49 -10.52 11.95
CA LEU A 255 -4.32 -10.36 13.15
C LEU A 255 -5.01 -11.65 13.60
N LYS A 256 -4.60 -12.81 13.09
CA LYS A 256 -5.22 -14.13 13.35
C LYS A 256 -5.37 -14.49 14.85
N ASP A 257 -4.44 -13.98 15.67
CA ASP A 257 -4.41 -14.23 17.11
C ASP A 257 -5.17 -13.15 17.92
N LYS A 258 -5.93 -12.28 17.24
CA LYS A 258 -6.77 -11.25 17.86
C LYS A 258 -8.25 -11.61 17.73
N GLU A 259 -9.02 -11.34 18.75
CA GLU A 259 -10.48 -11.49 18.74
C GLU A 259 -11.15 -10.31 17.99
N ILE A 260 -10.83 -10.16 16.70
CA ILE A 260 -11.33 -9.10 15.83
C ILE A 260 -12.03 -9.74 14.65
N LYS A 261 -13.25 -9.31 14.37
CA LYS A 261 -13.96 -9.73 13.17
C LYS A 261 -13.47 -8.96 11.96
N ILE A 262 -12.92 -9.66 10.97
CA ILE A 262 -12.35 -9.05 9.77
C ILE A 262 -13.19 -9.44 8.56
N ILE A 263 -13.63 -8.45 7.78
CA ILE A 263 -14.37 -8.63 6.53
C ILE A 263 -13.64 -7.93 5.38
N GLY A 264 -13.74 -8.48 4.18
CA GLY A 264 -13.13 -7.92 2.97
C GLY A 264 -14.17 -7.40 1.99
N GLY A 265 -13.83 -6.32 1.30
CA GLY A 265 -14.67 -5.74 0.26
C GLY A 265 -13.85 -5.14 -0.88
N ARG A 266 -14.48 -5.05 -2.04
CA ARG A 266 -13.88 -4.51 -3.26
C ARG A 266 -14.52 -3.20 -3.64
N TYR A 267 -13.68 -2.28 -4.16
CA TYR A 267 -14.11 -0.96 -4.60
C TYR A 267 -13.30 -0.49 -5.81
N GLY A 268 -13.83 0.47 -6.52
CA GLY A 268 -13.06 1.38 -7.37
C GLY A 268 -12.35 0.78 -8.58
N LEU A 269 -12.67 -0.47 -8.99
CA LEU A 269 -12.08 -1.07 -10.19
C LEU A 269 -12.36 -0.18 -11.39
N SER A 270 -11.35 -0.07 -12.26
CA SER A 270 -11.47 0.74 -13.47
C SER A 270 -11.93 2.19 -13.17
N SER A 271 -11.39 2.78 -12.10
CA SER A 271 -11.77 4.12 -11.60
C SER A 271 -13.25 4.33 -11.30
N LYS A 272 -14.01 3.24 -11.03
CA LYS A 272 -15.39 3.37 -10.56
C LYS A 272 -15.42 4.31 -9.35
N ASN A 273 -16.28 5.33 -9.40
CA ASN A 273 -16.32 6.35 -8.36
C ASN A 273 -16.70 5.73 -7.01
N THR A 274 -15.97 6.12 -5.96
CA THR A 274 -16.23 5.73 -4.57
C THR A 274 -16.49 7.00 -3.77
N THR A 275 -17.73 7.17 -3.34
CA THR A 275 -18.21 8.36 -2.66
C THR A 275 -18.21 8.18 -1.14
N PRO A 276 -18.30 9.28 -0.36
CA PRO A 276 -18.50 9.17 1.09
C PRO A 276 -19.70 8.32 1.51
N ARG A 277 -20.78 8.29 0.69
CA ARG A 277 -21.94 7.41 0.93
C ARG A 277 -21.59 5.92 0.85
N ASP A 278 -20.75 5.56 -0.11
CA ASP A 278 -20.27 4.18 -0.26
C ASP A 278 -19.43 3.77 0.96
N ILE A 279 -18.57 4.67 1.44
CA ILE A 279 -17.75 4.43 2.65
C ILE A 279 -18.64 4.36 3.90
N MET A 280 -19.67 5.21 4.00
CA MET A 280 -20.64 5.12 5.11
C MET A 280 -21.36 3.78 5.12
N ALA A 281 -21.72 3.22 3.94
CA ALA A 281 -22.30 1.87 3.84
C ALA A 281 -21.33 0.78 4.36
N VAL A 282 -20.01 0.94 4.20
CA VAL A 282 -19.03 0.02 4.77
C VAL A 282 -19.05 0.08 6.30
N TYR A 283 -19.04 1.28 6.90
CA TYR A 283 -19.14 1.41 8.36
C TYR A 283 -20.47 0.89 8.91
N THR A 284 -21.59 1.12 8.20
CA THR A 284 -22.89 0.55 8.56
C THR A 284 -22.85 -0.98 8.51
N ASN A 285 -22.22 -1.55 7.48
CA ASN A 285 -22.03 -3.00 7.39
C ASN A 285 -21.20 -3.56 8.56
N LEU A 286 -20.14 -2.84 8.98
CA LEU A 286 -19.34 -3.22 10.16
C LEU A 286 -20.13 -3.18 11.47
N LYS A 287 -21.04 -2.22 11.62
CA LYS A 287 -21.87 -2.05 12.82
C LYS A 287 -22.99 -3.10 12.91
N GLU A 288 -23.60 -3.45 11.77
CA GLU A 288 -24.88 -4.19 11.76
C GLU A 288 -24.75 -5.64 11.27
N LYS A 289 -24.20 -5.85 10.06
CA LYS A 289 -24.33 -7.11 9.32
C LYS A 289 -23.07 -7.93 9.22
N ASN A 290 -21.92 -7.24 9.14
CA ASN A 290 -20.61 -7.87 8.91
C ASN A 290 -20.59 -8.79 7.67
N LYS A 291 -21.27 -8.37 6.58
CA LYS A 291 -21.26 -9.09 5.32
C LYS A 291 -19.83 -9.08 4.75
N ASN A 292 -19.27 -10.26 4.62
CA ASN A 292 -17.94 -10.45 4.02
C ASN A 292 -18.03 -10.55 2.49
N ASN A 293 -16.91 -10.37 1.80
CA ASN A 293 -16.80 -10.48 0.34
C ASN A 293 -17.76 -9.53 -0.41
N PHE A 294 -17.95 -8.34 0.14
CA PHE A 294 -18.85 -7.34 -0.42
C PHE A 294 -18.22 -6.50 -1.54
N THR A 295 -19.05 -5.81 -2.28
CA THR A 295 -18.67 -4.74 -3.20
C THR A 295 -19.36 -3.44 -2.81
N ILE A 296 -18.86 -2.30 -3.26
CA ILE A 296 -19.52 -1.00 -3.16
C ILE A 296 -19.58 -0.33 -4.53
N SER A 297 -20.49 0.63 -4.68
CA SER A 297 -20.67 1.45 -5.89
C SER A 297 -21.20 0.69 -7.14
N ILE A 298 -21.74 -0.52 -6.99
CA ILE A 298 -22.40 -1.25 -8.07
C ILE A 298 -23.92 -1.23 -7.82
N ASN A 299 -24.69 -0.58 -8.71
CA ASN A 299 -26.15 -0.46 -8.56
C ASN A 299 -26.91 -1.64 -9.17
N ASP A 300 -26.50 -2.10 -10.35
CA ASP A 300 -27.04 -3.23 -11.11
C ASP A 300 -26.27 -4.53 -10.81
N ASP A 301 -26.13 -4.82 -9.53
CA ASP A 301 -25.32 -5.92 -9.03
C ASP A 301 -26.03 -7.27 -9.15
N VAL A 302 -25.68 -8.02 -10.18
CA VAL A 302 -26.20 -9.38 -10.43
C VAL A 302 -25.73 -10.39 -9.39
N THR A 303 -24.64 -10.13 -8.69
CA THR A 303 -24.09 -11.02 -7.65
C THR A 303 -24.73 -10.80 -6.28
N LYS A 304 -25.43 -9.71 -6.10
CA LYS A 304 -26.04 -9.28 -4.83
C LYS A 304 -25.01 -9.11 -3.68
N LEU A 305 -23.75 -8.79 -4.04
CA LEU A 305 -22.69 -8.57 -3.07
C LEU A 305 -22.56 -7.08 -2.69
N SER A 306 -23.10 -6.17 -3.50
CA SER A 306 -22.98 -4.73 -3.26
C SER A 306 -23.75 -4.30 -2.01
N LEU A 307 -23.11 -3.44 -1.22
CA LEU A 307 -23.76 -2.83 -0.07
C LEU A 307 -24.76 -1.77 -0.55
N LYS A 308 -25.90 -1.71 0.10
CA LYS A 308 -26.89 -0.66 -0.15
C LYS A 308 -26.41 0.66 0.46
N VAL A 309 -26.47 1.72 -0.31
CA VAL A 309 -26.16 3.08 0.16
C VAL A 309 -27.43 3.81 0.58
N ASP A 310 -27.30 4.69 1.57
CA ASP A 310 -28.35 5.65 1.90
C ASP A 310 -28.29 6.82 0.92
N ASN A 311 -29.28 6.92 0.05
CA ASN A 311 -29.34 7.98 -0.95
C ASN A 311 -29.60 9.38 -0.36
N ASN A 312 -30.07 9.45 0.88
CA ASN A 312 -30.30 10.71 1.59
C ASN A 312 -29.03 11.23 2.28
N PHE A 313 -28.02 10.37 2.48
CA PHE A 313 -26.75 10.77 3.08
C PHE A 313 -25.98 11.63 2.08
N LYS A 314 -25.73 12.88 2.46
CA LYS A 314 -24.90 13.83 1.71
C LYS A 314 -23.94 14.49 2.66
N ILE A 315 -22.69 14.64 2.23
CA ILE A 315 -21.73 15.52 2.87
C ILE A 315 -21.88 16.87 2.19
N ASP A 316 -22.15 17.90 2.98
CA ASP A 316 -22.08 19.28 2.50
C ASP A 316 -20.60 19.67 2.45
N THR A 317 -20.05 19.67 1.26
CA THR A 317 -18.64 20.04 1.03
C THR A 317 -18.44 21.56 0.91
N GLY A 318 -19.50 22.34 1.12
CA GLY A 318 -19.48 23.77 0.84
C GLY A 318 -19.44 24.09 -0.67
N ASN A 319 -19.63 25.31 -1.03
CA ASN A 319 -19.37 25.76 -2.38
C ASN A 319 -17.87 25.86 -2.60
N ILE A 320 -17.33 24.99 -3.47
CA ILE A 320 -15.99 25.14 -4.03
C ILE A 320 -16.05 26.21 -5.10
#